data_47e0198ad6b7e4bbe711824d97e56b13
#
_entry.id   47e0198ad6b7e4bbe711824d97e56b13
#
_cell.length_a   1.000
_cell.length_b   1.000
_cell.length_c   1.000
_cell.angle_alpha   90.00
_cell.angle_beta   90.00
_cell.angle_gamma   90.00
#
_symmetry.space_group_name_H-M   'P 1'
#
loop_
_entity.id
_entity.type
_entity.pdbx_description
1 polymer ?
#
loop_
_entity_poly.entity_id
_entity_poly.type
_entity_poly.pdbx_seq_one_letter_code
_entity_poly.pdbx_strand_id
1 'polypeptide(L)'
;RRQPQAVDLRLLLGYYRMTTDFERMGDEIRNAAKGVRKLSELVKPLSEPALANVSTLFSLHALLRVMGDDMIACVRLLDPERARALVARRTIVSAEVDEALSDTVERLKTGELKLADGLEFIRINRSLERVAAHMQNVGETVVFMTEGVDIRHAGKTQPQQN
;
A
#
# COMPACT_ATOMS: atom_id res chain seq x y z
N ARG A 1 -33.45 21.81 13.08
CA ARG A 1 -32.13 21.20 12.81
C ARG A 1 -32.38 19.81 12.22
N ARG A 2 -32.02 19.59 10.94
CA ARG A 2 -32.09 18.25 10.35
C ARG A 2 -31.01 17.37 11.02
N GLN A 3 -31.41 16.28 11.63
CA GLN A 3 -30.47 15.23 12.02
C GLN A 3 -30.01 14.52 10.73
N PRO A 4 -28.71 14.20 10.58
CA PRO A 4 -28.25 13.45 9.41
C PRO A 4 -28.97 12.10 9.36
N GLN A 5 -29.49 11.74 8.19
CA GLN A 5 -30.03 10.40 7.97
C GLN A 5 -28.91 9.37 8.02
N ALA A 6 -29.22 8.10 8.19
CA ALA A 6 -28.23 7.02 8.32
C ALA A 6 -27.20 7.01 7.17
N VAL A 7 -27.62 7.40 5.95
CA VAL A 7 -26.75 7.52 4.77
C VAL A 7 -25.78 8.69 4.93
N ASP A 8 -26.26 9.86 5.36
CA ASP A 8 -25.42 11.06 5.54
C ASP A 8 -24.35 10.80 6.63
N LEU A 9 -24.74 10.15 7.73
CA LEU A 9 -23.82 9.79 8.79
C LEU A 9 -22.75 8.80 8.29
N ARG A 10 -23.14 7.82 7.48
CA ARG A 10 -22.23 6.83 6.90
C ARG A 10 -21.22 7.49 5.96
N LEU A 11 -21.65 8.41 5.11
CA LEU A 11 -20.78 9.20 4.25
C LEU A 11 -19.79 10.05 5.07
N LEU A 12 -20.27 10.75 6.08
CA LEU A 12 -19.43 11.58 6.95
C LEU A 12 -18.35 10.74 7.65
N LEU A 13 -18.73 9.61 8.23
CA LEU A 13 -17.79 8.70 8.88
C LEU A 13 -16.79 8.10 7.89
N GLY A 14 -17.22 7.80 6.67
CA GLY A 14 -16.35 7.31 5.61
C GLY A 14 -15.29 8.34 5.24
N TYR A 15 -15.68 9.57 4.96
CA TYR A 15 -14.72 10.64 4.65
C TYR A 15 -13.75 10.90 5.82
N TYR A 16 -14.24 10.89 7.06
CA TYR A 16 -13.37 11.02 8.23
C TYR A 16 -12.32 9.91 8.32
N ARG A 17 -12.71 8.64 8.04
CA ARG A 17 -11.75 7.52 8.00
C ARG A 17 -10.71 7.70 6.92
N MET A 18 -11.12 8.10 5.71
CA MET A 18 -10.20 8.31 4.59
C MET A 18 -9.15 9.38 4.87
N THR A 19 -9.47 10.45 5.63
CA THR A 19 -8.47 11.49 5.97
C THR A 19 -7.29 10.90 6.72
N THR A 20 -7.54 9.98 7.65
CA THR A 20 -6.48 9.29 8.39
C THR A 20 -5.63 8.40 7.48
N ASP A 21 -6.25 7.68 6.54
CA ASP A 21 -5.51 6.85 5.59
C ASP A 21 -4.68 7.72 4.63
N PHE A 22 -5.19 8.86 4.16
CA PHE A 22 -4.44 9.81 3.34
C PHE A 22 -3.23 10.40 4.08
N GLU A 23 -3.38 10.77 5.35
CA GLU A 23 -2.28 11.26 6.18
C GLU A 23 -1.20 10.18 6.31
N ARG A 24 -1.58 8.96 6.66
CA ARG A 24 -0.65 7.84 6.80
C ARG A 24 0.04 7.47 5.49
N MET A 25 -0.66 7.49 4.36
CA MET A 25 -0.03 7.32 3.05
C MET A 25 1.04 8.37 2.81
N GLY A 26 0.76 9.63 3.11
CA GLY A 26 1.74 10.71 2.99
C GLY A 26 2.98 10.49 3.85
N ASP A 27 2.82 9.99 5.07
CA ASP A 27 3.94 9.66 5.96
C ASP A 27 4.77 8.50 5.44
N GLU A 28 4.14 7.43 4.92
CA GLU A 28 4.86 6.30 4.35
C GLU A 28 5.59 6.66 3.05
N ILE A 29 4.99 7.48 2.19
CA ILE A 29 5.68 8.00 1.00
C ILE A 29 6.91 8.83 1.41
N ARG A 30 6.78 9.66 2.44
CA ARG A 30 7.90 10.44 2.98
C ARG A 30 9.01 9.52 3.53
N ASN A 31 8.65 8.43 4.20
CA ASN A 31 9.60 7.44 4.71
C ASN A 31 10.33 6.72 3.57
N ALA A 32 9.62 6.29 2.53
CA ALA A 32 10.21 5.71 1.33
C ALA A 32 11.19 6.68 0.65
N ALA A 33 10.79 7.94 0.46
CA ALA A 33 11.64 8.97 -0.14
C ALA A 33 12.93 9.23 0.68
N LYS A 34 12.85 9.22 2.00
CA LYS A 34 14.04 9.31 2.87
C LYS A 34 14.98 8.12 2.67
N GLY A 35 14.42 6.90 2.53
CA GLY A 35 15.21 5.70 2.24
C GLY A 35 15.91 5.77 0.90
N VAL A 36 15.20 6.19 -0.17
CA VAL A 36 15.79 6.39 -1.50
C VAL A 36 16.93 7.40 -1.48
N ARG A 37 16.76 8.53 -0.76
CA ARG A 37 17.83 9.52 -0.61
C ARG A 37 19.07 8.93 0.05
N LYS A 38 18.90 8.14 1.12
CA LYS A 38 20.02 7.47 1.79
C LYS A 38 20.73 6.50 0.85
N LEU A 39 19.98 5.67 0.10
CA LEU A 39 20.58 4.79 -0.90
C LEU A 39 21.39 5.56 -1.92
N SER A 40 20.91 6.70 -2.41
CA SER A 40 21.65 7.53 -3.39
C SER A 40 22.96 8.11 -2.83
N GLU A 41 23.06 8.29 -1.51
CA GLU A 41 24.27 8.75 -0.84
C GLU A 41 25.27 7.61 -0.58
N LEU A 42 24.77 6.39 -0.30
CA LEU A 42 25.58 5.21 0.06
C LEU A 42 26.15 4.47 -1.16
N VAL A 43 25.41 4.46 -2.27
CA VAL A 43 25.70 3.61 -3.43
C VAL A 43 26.26 4.45 -4.58
N LYS A 44 27.58 4.61 -4.63
CA LYS A 44 28.30 5.25 -5.75
C LYS A 44 29.56 4.44 -6.10
N PRO A 45 29.64 3.83 -7.30
CA PRO A 45 28.57 3.50 -8.27
C PRO A 45 27.68 2.34 -7.81
N LEU A 46 26.45 2.27 -8.34
CA LEU A 46 25.55 1.14 -8.08
C LEU A 46 26.18 -0.16 -8.60
N SER A 47 26.32 -1.15 -7.72
CA SER A 47 26.68 -2.52 -8.13
C SER A 47 25.53 -3.17 -8.89
N GLU A 48 25.81 -4.18 -9.73
CA GLU A 48 24.77 -4.96 -10.45
C GLU A 48 23.65 -5.46 -9.50
N PRO A 49 23.96 -6.04 -8.32
CA PRO A 49 22.92 -6.46 -7.37
C PRO A 49 22.07 -5.29 -6.85
N ALA A 50 22.66 -4.12 -6.64
CA ALA A 50 21.91 -2.93 -6.22
C ALA A 50 20.99 -2.41 -7.35
N LEU A 51 21.41 -2.50 -8.62
CA LEU A 51 20.58 -2.15 -9.77
C LEU A 51 19.34 -3.04 -9.87
N ALA A 52 19.44 -4.34 -9.62
CA ALA A 52 18.31 -5.24 -9.62
C ALA A 52 17.26 -4.88 -8.55
N ASN A 53 17.70 -4.54 -7.33
CA ASN A 53 16.80 -4.06 -6.28
C ASN A 53 16.14 -2.72 -6.64
N VAL A 54 16.84 -1.81 -7.33
CA VAL A 54 16.27 -0.56 -7.83
C VAL A 54 15.19 -0.84 -8.88
N SER A 55 15.41 -1.82 -9.78
CA SER A 55 14.40 -2.23 -10.77
C SER A 55 13.09 -2.67 -10.11
N THR A 56 13.17 -3.47 -9.04
CA THR A 56 11.99 -3.90 -8.28
C THR A 56 11.26 -2.72 -7.65
N LEU A 57 11.98 -1.71 -7.12
CA LEU A 57 11.34 -0.50 -6.61
C LEU A 57 10.57 0.28 -7.70
N PHE A 58 11.07 0.31 -8.94
CA PHE A 58 10.35 0.91 -10.05
C PHE A 58 9.08 0.14 -10.42
N SER A 59 9.12 -1.19 -10.40
CA SER A 59 7.94 -2.04 -10.62
C SER A 59 6.87 -1.79 -9.56
N LEU A 60 7.23 -1.78 -8.29
CA LEU A 60 6.33 -1.43 -7.17
C LEU A 60 5.75 -0.02 -7.30
N HIS A 61 6.57 0.95 -7.67
CA HIS A 61 6.10 2.32 -7.90
C HIS A 61 5.06 2.36 -9.03
N ALA A 62 5.26 1.64 -10.14
CA ALA A 62 4.31 1.57 -11.24
C ALA A 62 2.98 0.96 -10.81
N LEU A 63 3.01 -0.12 -10.02
CA LEU A 63 1.81 -0.75 -9.45
C LEU A 63 1.06 0.21 -8.52
N LEU A 64 1.78 0.91 -7.63
CA LEU A 64 1.18 1.88 -6.72
C LEU A 64 0.58 3.09 -7.44
N ARG A 65 1.17 3.52 -8.55
CA ARG A 65 0.58 4.58 -9.39
C ARG A 65 -0.78 4.15 -9.92
N VAL A 66 -0.88 2.94 -10.50
CA VAL A 66 -2.15 2.40 -11.01
C VAL A 66 -3.18 2.29 -9.87
N MET A 67 -2.77 1.78 -8.70
CA MET A 67 -3.65 1.75 -7.52
C MET A 67 -4.09 3.14 -7.08
N GLY A 68 -3.23 4.14 -7.15
CA GLY A 68 -3.54 5.52 -6.82
C GLY A 68 -4.59 6.13 -7.76
N ASP A 69 -4.46 5.90 -9.06
CA ASP A 69 -5.43 6.35 -10.06
C ASP A 69 -6.80 5.67 -9.85
N ASP A 70 -6.81 4.36 -9.59
CA ASP A 70 -8.03 3.61 -9.27
C ASP A 70 -8.67 4.11 -7.95
N MET A 71 -7.87 4.40 -6.92
CA MET A 71 -8.34 4.96 -5.65
C MET A 71 -9.00 6.33 -5.85
N ILE A 72 -8.36 7.23 -6.59
CA ILE A 72 -8.93 8.54 -6.89
C ILE A 72 -10.25 8.39 -7.65
N ALA A 73 -10.30 7.50 -8.62
CA ALA A 73 -11.50 7.26 -9.41
C ALA A 73 -12.65 6.70 -8.56
N CYS A 74 -12.39 5.70 -7.72
CA CYS A 74 -13.44 5.11 -6.88
C CYS A 74 -13.97 6.08 -5.81
N VAL A 75 -13.12 6.93 -5.24
CA VAL A 75 -13.55 7.97 -4.27
C VAL A 75 -14.38 9.06 -4.95
N ARG A 76 -13.95 9.54 -6.13
CA ARG A 76 -14.67 10.59 -6.85
C ARG A 76 -16.04 10.16 -7.35
N LEU A 77 -16.17 8.91 -7.77
CA LEU A 77 -17.39 8.36 -8.35
C LEU A 77 -18.26 7.63 -7.31
N LEU A 78 -17.73 7.38 -6.11
CA LEU A 78 -18.33 6.48 -5.10
C LEU A 78 -18.72 5.14 -5.74
N ASP A 79 -17.80 4.56 -6.51
CA ASP A 79 -18.01 3.35 -7.30
C ASP A 79 -17.53 2.10 -6.51
N PRO A 80 -18.44 1.27 -5.99
CA PRO A 80 -18.10 0.12 -5.18
C PRO A 80 -17.39 -0.99 -5.97
N GLU A 81 -17.66 -1.14 -7.28
CA GLU A 81 -17.00 -2.15 -8.10
C GLU A 81 -15.52 -1.81 -8.33
N ARG A 82 -15.23 -0.54 -8.64
CA ARG A 82 -13.84 -0.04 -8.69
C ARG A 82 -13.14 -0.17 -7.34
N ALA A 83 -13.85 0.10 -6.25
CA ALA A 83 -13.32 -0.05 -4.92
C ALA A 83 -12.95 -1.50 -4.59
N ARG A 84 -13.77 -2.48 -4.97
CA ARG A 84 -13.43 -3.92 -4.84
C ARG A 84 -12.24 -4.32 -5.69
N ALA A 85 -12.16 -3.82 -6.93
CA ALA A 85 -11.01 -4.06 -7.79
C ALA A 85 -9.71 -3.50 -7.18
N LEU A 86 -9.77 -2.29 -6.60
CA LEU A 86 -8.67 -1.69 -5.86
C LEU A 86 -8.23 -2.56 -4.67
N VAL A 87 -9.17 -3.03 -3.86
CA VAL A 87 -8.92 -3.93 -2.72
C VAL A 87 -8.23 -5.22 -3.18
N ALA A 88 -8.69 -5.82 -4.28
CA ALA A 88 -8.09 -7.04 -4.83
C ALA A 88 -6.63 -6.85 -5.30
N ARG A 89 -6.25 -5.67 -5.79
CA ARG A 89 -4.88 -5.38 -6.24
C ARG A 89 -3.85 -5.42 -5.10
N ARG A 90 -4.27 -5.31 -3.86
CA ARG A 90 -3.37 -5.38 -2.69
C ARG A 90 -2.57 -6.68 -2.64
N THR A 91 -3.17 -7.80 -3.06
CA THR A 91 -2.48 -9.11 -3.08
C THR A 91 -1.33 -9.14 -4.06
N ILE A 92 -1.45 -8.46 -5.21
CA ILE A 92 -0.38 -8.35 -6.20
C ILE A 92 0.81 -7.58 -5.62
N VAL A 93 0.54 -6.44 -4.96
CA VAL A 93 1.60 -5.65 -4.32
C VAL A 93 2.27 -6.42 -3.19
N SER A 94 1.50 -7.19 -2.39
CA SER A 94 2.09 -8.03 -1.33
C SER A 94 3.05 -9.07 -1.89
N ALA A 95 2.64 -9.78 -2.95
CA ALA A 95 3.46 -10.82 -3.57
C ALA A 95 4.77 -10.23 -4.12
N GLU A 96 4.71 -9.09 -4.81
CA GLU A 96 5.87 -8.39 -5.34
C GLU A 96 6.82 -7.93 -4.22
N VAL A 97 6.27 -7.42 -3.10
CA VAL A 97 7.09 -7.04 -1.94
C VAL A 97 7.74 -8.25 -1.30
N ASP A 98 7.02 -9.35 -1.12
CA ASP A 98 7.58 -10.56 -0.50
C ASP A 98 8.70 -11.16 -1.35
N GLU A 99 8.57 -11.15 -2.69
CA GLU A 99 9.63 -11.52 -3.62
C GLU A 99 10.85 -10.61 -3.49
N ALA A 100 10.63 -9.28 -3.53
CA ALA A 100 11.69 -8.29 -3.39
C ALA A 100 12.46 -8.42 -2.06
N LEU A 101 11.76 -8.73 -0.97
CA LEU A 101 12.36 -8.93 0.33
C LEU A 101 13.17 -10.23 0.38
N SER A 102 12.65 -11.32 -0.21
CA SER A 102 13.36 -12.59 -0.32
C SER A 102 14.67 -12.44 -1.07
N ASP A 103 14.64 -11.80 -2.24
CA ASP A 103 15.82 -11.51 -3.04
C ASP A 103 16.84 -10.65 -2.29
N THR A 104 16.36 -9.61 -1.60
CA THR A 104 17.24 -8.73 -0.81
C THR A 104 17.95 -9.53 0.29
N VAL A 105 17.22 -10.40 1.00
CA VAL A 105 17.78 -11.23 2.07
C VAL A 105 18.81 -12.23 1.51
N GLU A 106 18.53 -12.86 0.36
CA GLU A 106 19.48 -13.79 -0.25
C GLU A 106 20.77 -13.10 -0.65
N ARG A 107 20.71 -11.92 -1.26
CA ARG A 107 21.90 -11.12 -1.62
C ARG A 107 22.70 -10.64 -0.40
N LEU A 108 22.01 -10.40 0.73
CA LEU A 108 22.68 -10.10 1.99
C LEU A 108 23.46 -11.31 2.53
N LYS A 109 22.89 -12.53 2.42
CA LYS A 109 23.54 -13.78 2.86
C LYS A 109 24.76 -14.13 2.01
N THR A 110 24.67 -13.93 0.70
CA THR A 110 25.78 -14.18 -0.23
C THR A 110 26.87 -13.12 -0.18
N GLY A 111 26.63 -11.99 0.50
CA GLY A 111 27.56 -10.87 0.56
C GLY A 111 27.60 -10.00 -0.70
N GLU A 112 26.70 -10.25 -1.65
CA GLU A 112 26.54 -9.44 -2.87
C GLU A 112 26.02 -8.03 -2.56
N LEU A 113 25.23 -7.89 -1.50
CA LEU A 113 24.68 -6.63 -1.06
C LEU A 113 25.20 -6.28 0.34
N LYS A 114 25.61 -5.02 0.53
CA LYS A 114 26.03 -4.54 1.85
C LYS A 114 24.83 -4.45 2.79
N LEU A 115 25.03 -4.78 4.06
CA LEU A 115 23.98 -4.78 5.08
C LEU A 115 23.23 -3.42 5.14
N ALA A 116 23.95 -2.30 5.10
CA ALA A 116 23.36 -0.97 5.17
C ALA A 116 22.39 -0.71 4.00
N ASP A 117 22.79 -1.10 2.79
CA ASP A 117 21.98 -0.93 1.57
C ASP A 117 20.76 -1.84 1.59
N GLY A 118 20.93 -3.11 1.97
CA GLY A 118 19.84 -4.08 2.08
C GLY A 118 18.79 -3.65 3.10
N LEU A 119 19.20 -3.10 4.25
CA LEU A 119 18.26 -2.59 5.26
C LEU A 119 17.44 -1.39 4.73
N GLU A 120 18.04 -0.50 3.94
CA GLU A 120 17.27 0.60 3.33
C GLU A 120 16.31 0.08 2.24
N PHE A 121 16.70 -0.90 1.41
CA PHE A 121 15.78 -1.54 0.46
C PHE A 121 14.59 -2.19 1.18
N ILE A 122 14.82 -2.95 2.24
CA ILE A 122 13.75 -3.56 3.05
C ILE A 122 12.82 -2.48 3.60
N ARG A 123 13.37 -1.38 4.13
CA ARG A 123 12.59 -0.27 4.70
C ARG A 123 11.70 0.39 3.64
N ILE A 124 12.26 0.67 2.45
CA ILE A 124 11.53 1.29 1.34
C ILE A 124 10.37 0.37 0.91
N ASN A 125 10.65 -0.91 0.66
CA ASN A 125 9.63 -1.89 0.26
C ASN A 125 8.49 -1.98 1.27
N ARG A 126 8.80 -2.02 2.58
CA ARG A 126 7.78 -2.04 3.64
C ARG A 126 6.97 -0.74 3.71
N SER A 127 7.57 0.43 3.45
CA SER A 127 6.83 1.68 3.37
C SER A 127 5.89 1.70 2.16
N LEU A 128 6.34 1.25 0.99
CA LEU A 128 5.51 1.14 -0.21
C LEU A 128 4.36 0.13 -0.01
N GLU A 129 4.61 -0.97 0.66
CA GLU A 129 3.58 -1.94 1.03
C GLU A 129 2.49 -1.31 1.91
N ARG A 130 2.88 -0.50 2.91
CA ARG A 130 1.92 0.20 3.77
C ARG A 130 1.11 1.25 3.02
N VAL A 131 1.71 1.92 2.02
CA VAL A 131 0.95 2.80 1.11
C VAL A 131 -0.19 2.02 0.42
N ALA A 132 0.11 0.84 -0.14
CA ALA A 132 -0.92 -0.01 -0.75
C ALA A 132 -2.00 -0.46 0.24
N ALA A 133 -1.62 -0.76 1.49
CA ALA A 133 -2.57 -1.13 2.54
C ALA A 133 -3.52 0.02 2.88
N HIS A 134 -3.04 1.26 2.94
CA HIS A 134 -3.90 2.42 3.14
C HIS A 134 -4.81 2.70 1.93
N MET A 135 -4.33 2.50 0.70
CA MET A 135 -5.18 2.56 -0.50
C MET A 135 -6.30 1.50 -0.46
N GLN A 136 -5.99 0.29 -0.01
CA GLN A 136 -6.99 -0.76 0.23
C GLN A 136 -8.04 -0.30 1.24
N ASN A 137 -7.64 0.26 2.39
CA ASN A 137 -8.57 0.76 3.41
C ASN A 137 -9.51 1.84 2.85
N VAL A 138 -9.02 2.70 1.96
CA VAL A 138 -9.85 3.69 1.24
C VAL A 138 -10.88 2.99 0.37
N GLY A 139 -10.50 1.96 -0.40
CA GLY A 139 -11.43 1.15 -1.20
C GLY A 139 -12.50 0.49 -0.34
N GLU A 140 -12.11 -0.17 0.76
CA GLU A 140 -13.05 -0.77 1.71
C GLU A 140 -14.02 0.26 2.30
N THR A 141 -13.53 1.48 2.55
CA THR A 141 -14.35 2.58 3.05
C THR A 141 -15.36 3.06 2.00
N VAL A 142 -15.00 3.09 0.70
CA VAL A 142 -15.95 3.41 -0.38
C VAL A 142 -17.07 2.37 -0.44
N VAL A 143 -16.76 1.07 -0.37
CA VAL A 143 -17.76 0.01 -0.31
C VAL A 143 -18.70 0.20 0.89
N PHE A 144 -18.14 0.49 2.07
CA PHE A 144 -18.95 0.79 3.25
C PHE A 144 -19.85 2.01 3.06
N MET A 145 -19.35 3.08 2.46
CA MET A 145 -20.11 4.32 2.22
C MET A 145 -21.31 4.08 1.29
N THR A 146 -21.12 3.30 0.25
CA THR A 146 -22.12 3.07 -0.80
C THR A 146 -23.14 2.00 -0.42
N GLU A 147 -22.67 0.87 0.10
CA GLU A 147 -23.50 -0.31 0.33
C GLU A 147 -23.84 -0.57 1.80
N GLY A 148 -23.14 0.07 2.73
CA GLY A 148 -23.31 -0.17 4.16
C GLY A 148 -22.69 -1.49 4.66
N VAL A 149 -21.89 -2.16 3.83
CA VAL A 149 -21.24 -3.43 4.15
C VAL A 149 -19.79 -3.18 4.53
N ASP A 150 -19.36 -3.72 5.68
CA ASP A 150 -17.94 -3.70 6.09
C ASP A 150 -17.24 -4.96 5.59
N ILE A 151 -16.43 -4.81 4.55
CA ILE A 151 -15.69 -5.92 3.92
C ILE A 151 -14.31 -6.18 4.53
N ARG A 152 -13.85 -5.37 5.49
CA ARG A 152 -12.52 -5.48 6.12
C ARG A 152 -12.27 -6.79 6.84
N HIS A 153 -13.33 -7.50 7.23
CA HIS A 153 -13.26 -8.75 7.98
C HIS A 153 -13.89 -9.93 7.24
N ALA A 154 -14.37 -9.75 6.01
CA ALA A 154 -15.05 -10.80 5.25
C ALA A 154 -14.20 -12.07 5.01
N GLY A 155 -12.85 -11.97 5.10
CA GLY A 155 -11.93 -13.11 4.97
C GLY A 155 -11.53 -13.78 6.30
N LYS A 156 -12.00 -13.29 7.46
CA LYS A 156 -11.60 -13.80 8.79
C LYS A 156 -12.69 -14.57 9.54
N THR A 157 -13.83 -14.81 8.92
CA THR A 157 -14.86 -15.64 9.53
C THR A 157 -14.42 -17.10 9.39
N GLN A 158 -13.71 -17.61 10.40
CA GLN A 158 -13.62 -19.06 10.63
C GLN A 158 -15.03 -19.59 10.87
N PRO A 159 -15.40 -20.75 10.30
CA PRO A 159 -16.67 -21.37 10.64
C PRO A 159 -16.67 -21.66 12.14
N GLN A 160 -17.65 -21.10 12.84
CA GLN A 160 -17.95 -21.53 14.21
C GLN A 160 -18.26 -23.02 14.14
N GLN A 161 -17.37 -23.84 14.70
CA GLN A 161 -17.64 -25.24 14.99
C GLN A 161 -18.73 -25.27 16.06
N ASN A 162 -19.92 -25.74 15.67
CA ASN A 162 -20.91 -26.23 16.60
C ASN A 162 -20.47 -27.57 17.18
#